data_e9452663e8c50c982c05e3cd63317333
#
_entry.id   e9452663e8c50c982c05e3cd63317333
#
_cell.length_a   1.000
_cell.length_b   1.000
_cell.length_c   1.000
_cell.angle_alpha   90.00
_cell.angle_beta   90.00
_cell.angle_gamma   90.00
#
_symmetry.space_group_name_H-M   'P 1'
#
loop_
_entity.id
_entity.type
_entity.pdbx_description
1 polymer ?
#
loop_
_entity_poly.entity_id
_entity_poly.type
_entity_poly.pdbx_seq_one_letter_code
_entity_poly.pdbx_strand_id
1 'polypeptide(L)'
;TMEIMARSFGIVDFHVYVLTNGIFASAQNGTVSAVRHVPAVSTNLGHVEAINAISRRVADGELDLNSAQLEFERMKRMPTLSPLYNCAAATMGAGCFAMLFGGGLPEMLVGALGGLLASASSCALSKHHVSRIFRDMLSAIACTLTALIAQLVYPALQVNFAIIGALMVLTPGVALTMGIRDIINSDYLSGTIRLVDALLVAGCLAVGVTLGYTLLSTVTGVVW
;
A
#
# COMPACT_ATOMS: atom_id res chain seq x y z
N THR A 1 -5.80 5.53 -19.41
CA THR A 1 -7.21 5.76 -19.05
C THR A 1 -7.65 7.16 -19.45
N MET A 2 -7.02 8.24 -18.97
CA MET A 2 -7.39 9.62 -19.31
C MET A 2 -7.31 9.89 -20.82
N GLU A 3 -6.22 9.48 -21.48
CA GLU A 3 -6.05 9.64 -22.94
C GLU A 3 -7.10 8.84 -23.74
N ILE A 4 -7.43 7.64 -23.29
CA ILE A 4 -8.46 6.81 -23.94
C ILE A 4 -9.80 7.55 -23.92
N MET A 5 -10.20 8.06 -22.75
CA MET A 5 -11.45 8.79 -22.60
C MET A 5 -11.45 10.10 -23.41
N ALA A 6 -10.35 10.85 -23.40
CA ALA A 6 -10.24 12.09 -24.16
C ALA A 6 -10.42 11.83 -25.67
N ARG A 7 -9.78 10.78 -26.20
CA ARG A 7 -9.93 10.38 -27.62
C ARG A 7 -11.36 9.97 -27.94
N SER A 8 -12.02 9.21 -27.04
CA SER A 8 -13.41 8.77 -27.25
C SER A 8 -14.40 9.93 -27.29
N PHE A 9 -14.10 11.04 -26.60
CA PHE A 9 -14.88 12.28 -26.67
C PHE A 9 -14.40 13.26 -27.76
N GLY A 10 -13.55 12.80 -28.69
CA GLY A 10 -13.12 13.59 -29.84
C GLY A 10 -11.98 14.58 -29.56
N ILE A 11 -11.35 14.52 -28.38
CA ILE A 11 -10.19 15.34 -28.06
C ILE A 11 -8.92 14.60 -28.52
N VAL A 12 -8.47 14.91 -29.73
CA VAL A 12 -7.35 14.18 -30.37
C VAL A 12 -6.00 14.65 -29.82
N ASP A 13 -5.87 15.93 -29.55
CA ASP A 13 -4.63 16.54 -29.02
C ASP A 13 -4.74 16.71 -27.50
N PHE A 14 -4.67 15.59 -26.79
CA PHE A 14 -4.70 15.53 -25.33
C PHE A 14 -3.40 14.91 -24.80
N HIS A 15 -2.67 15.68 -24.03
CA HIS A 15 -1.45 15.24 -23.35
C HIS A 15 -1.64 15.29 -21.85
N VAL A 16 -1.24 14.23 -21.18
CA VAL A 16 -1.32 14.15 -19.74
C VAL A 16 -0.01 13.63 -19.15
N TYR A 17 0.46 14.31 -18.12
CA TYR A 17 1.62 13.91 -17.35
C TYR A 17 1.20 13.76 -15.88
N VAL A 18 1.36 12.55 -15.34
CA VAL A 18 0.89 12.18 -14.01
C VAL A 18 2.09 11.95 -13.11
N LEU A 19 2.23 12.77 -12.07
CA LEU A 19 3.19 12.60 -10.99
C LEU A 19 2.49 12.03 -9.75
N THR A 20 3.27 11.60 -8.77
CA THR A 20 2.77 11.10 -7.49
C THR A 20 1.95 12.11 -6.70
N ASN A 21 2.21 13.41 -6.89
CA ASN A 21 1.57 14.52 -6.17
C ASN A 21 0.86 15.54 -7.09
N GLY A 22 0.79 15.27 -8.39
CA GLY A 22 0.14 16.21 -9.31
C GLY A 22 -0.17 15.60 -10.66
N ILE A 23 -1.18 16.19 -11.31
CA ILE A 23 -1.57 15.85 -12.68
C ILE A 23 -1.49 17.14 -13.50
N PHE A 24 -0.80 17.06 -14.63
CA PHE A 24 -0.70 18.11 -15.64
C PHE A 24 -1.39 17.58 -16.89
N ALA A 25 -2.38 18.29 -17.36
CA ALA A 25 -3.08 17.95 -18.59
C ALA A 25 -3.16 19.15 -19.52
N SER A 26 -2.99 18.93 -20.80
CA SER A 26 -3.16 19.93 -21.83
C SER A 26 -3.95 19.39 -23.02
N ALA A 27 -4.68 20.25 -23.69
CA ALA A 27 -5.45 19.92 -24.88
C ALA A 27 -5.41 21.10 -25.86
N GLN A 28 -5.79 20.84 -27.12
CA GLN A 28 -5.90 21.88 -28.16
C GLN A 28 -4.61 22.70 -28.35
N ASN A 29 -3.50 22.01 -28.60
CA ASN A 29 -2.16 22.61 -28.75
C ASN A 29 -1.76 23.53 -27.58
N GLY A 30 -2.16 23.13 -26.35
CA GLY A 30 -1.79 23.86 -25.14
C GLY A 30 -2.68 25.07 -24.79
N THR A 31 -3.70 25.37 -25.57
CA THR A 31 -4.64 26.45 -25.27
C THR A 31 -5.50 26.17 -24.04
N VAL A 32 -5.76 24.88 -23.76
CA VAL A 32 -6.41 24.42 -22.53
C VAL A 32 -5.40 23.64 -21.69
N SER A 33 -5.12 24.14 -20.50
CA SER A 33 -4.24 23.46 -19.55
C SER A 33 -4.88 23.36 -18.18
N ALA A 34 -4.65 22.25 -17.51
CA ALA A 34 -5.12 22.01 -16.16
C ALA A 34 -4.01 21.39 -15.30
N VAL A 35 -3.78 21.99 -14.14
CA VAL A 35 -2.88 21.48 -13.13
C VAL A 35 -3.71 21.16 -11.89
N ARG A 36 -3.58 19.92 -11.38
CA ARG A 36 -4.28 19.48 -10.17
C ARG A 36 -3.29 18.89 -9.19
N HIS A 37 -3.31 19.39 -7.97
CA HIS A 37 -2.59 18.77 -6.87
C HIS A 37 -3.33 17.49 -6.44
N VAL A 38 -2.58 16.42 -6.30
CA VAL A 38 -3.08 15.13 -5.78
C VAL A 38 -2.44 14.92 -4.40
N PRO A 39 -3.24 14.93 -3.33
CA PRO A 39 -2.69 14.63 -2.00
C PRO A 39 -2.19 13.19 -1.94
N ALA A 40 -1.19 12.94 -1.10
CA ALA A 40 -0.69 11.59 -0.86
C ALA A 40 -1.79 10.74 -0.22
N VAL A 41 -2.37 9.84 -0.99
CA VAL A 41 -3.41 8.89 -0.54
C VAL A 41 -2.97 7.47 -0.84
N SER A 42 -3.48 6.53 -0.06
CA SER A 42 -3.28 5.11 -0.34
C SER A 42 -4.03 4.70 -1.61
N THR A 43 -3.45 3.75 -2.35
CA THR A 43 -4.07 3.20 -3.55
C THR A 43 -5.34 2.42 -3.18
N ASN A 44 -6.47 2.81 -3.75
CA ASN A 44 -7.73 2.07 -3.64
C ASN A 44 -7.97 1.29 -4.94
N LEU A 45 -7.74 -0.02 -4.90
CA LEU A 45 -7.87 -0.88 -6.08
C LEU A 45 -9.31 -0.94 -6.60
N GLY A 46 -10.31 -0.84 -5.73
CA GLY A 46 -11.72 -0.79 -6.14
C GLY A 46 -12.05 0.45 -6.98
N HIS A 47 -11.49 1.61 -6.61
CA HIS A 47 -11.62 2.82 -7.43
C HIS A 47 -10.88 2.69 -8.77
N VAL A 48 -9.69 2.05 -8.77
CA VAL A 48 -8.94 1.79 -10.01
C VAL A 48 -9.74 0.90 -10.96
N GLU A 49 -10.33 -0.18 -10.45
CA GLU A 49 -11.20 -1.08 -11.22
C GLU A 49 -12.41 -0.34 -11.80
N ALA A 50 -13.14 0.40 -10.96
CA ALA A 50 -14.32 1.15 -11.38
C ALA A 50 -13.98 2.20 -12.46
N ILE A 51 -12.90 2.96 -12.30
CA ILE A 51 -12.45 3.93 -13.30
C ILE A 51 -12.09 3.26 -14.62
N ASN A 52 -11.41 2.11 -14.56
CA ASN A 52 -11.06 1.37 -15.77
C ASN A 52 -12.30 0.81 -16.47
N ALA A 53 -13.29 0.34 -15.74
CA ALA A 53 -14.58 -0.12 -16.30
C ALA A 53 -15.31 1.03 -17.00
N ILE A 54 -15.42 2.19 -16.35
CA ILE A 54 -16.02 3.40 -16.95
C ILE A 54 -15.27 3.78 -18.23
N SER A 55 -13.92 3.80 -18.18
CA SER A 55 -13.10 4.17 -19.33
C SER A 55 -13.29 3.26 -20.54
N ARG A 56 -13.46 1.95 -20.32
CA ARG A 56 -13.74 0.99 -21.40
C ARG A 56 -15.12 1.21 -22.00
N ARG A 57 -16.15 1.37 -21.18
CA ARG A 57 -17.52 1.63 -21.64
C ARG A 57 -17.65 2.94 -22.41
N VAL A 58 -16.86 3.96 -22.04
CA VAL A 58 -16.73 5.20 -22.81
C VAL A 58 -16.04 4.93 -24.15
N ALA A 59 -14.97 4.11 -24.17
CA ALA A 59 -14.24 3.77 -25.39
C ALA A 59 -15.11 2.94 -26.37
N ASP A 60 -15.97 2.08 -25.84
CA ASP A 60 -16.91 1.26 -26.61
C ASP A 60 -18.15 2.06 -27.08
N GLY A 61 -18.27 3.33 -26.70
CA GLY A 61 -19.40 4.19 -27.06
C GLY A 61 -20.69 3.97 -26.28
N GLU A 62 -20.64 3.18 -25.20
CA GLU A 62 -21.79 2.87 -24.36
C GLU A 62 -22.21 4.02 -23.43
N LEU A 63 -21.24 4.91 -23.11
CA LEU A 63 -21.46 6.03 -22.20
C LEU A 63 -21.15 7.36 -22.88
N ASP A 64 -22.11 8.27 -22.84
CA ASP A 64 -21.91 9.66 -23.17
C ASP A 64 -21.23 10.41 -22.01
N LEU A 65 -20.83 11.67 -22.22
CA LEU A 65 -20.11 12.50 -21.25
C LEU A 65 -20.91 12.65 -19.93
N ASN A 66 -22.22 12.88 -20.02
CA ASN A 66 -23.05 13.10 -18.85
C ASN A 66 -23.22 11.83 -18.02
N SER A 67 -23.44 10.70 -18.67
CA SER A 67 -23.55 9.38 -18.02
C SER A 67 -22.22 8.96 -17.39
N ALA A 68 -21.09 9.19 -18.05
CA ALA A 68 -19.78 8.93 -17.52
C ALA A 68 -19.51 9.80 -16.26
N GLN A 69 -19.86 11.08 -16.29
CA GLN A 69 -19.73 11.97 -15.14
C GLN A 69 -20.59 11.49 -13.96
N LEU A 70 -21.81 11.03 -14.20
CA LEU A 70 -22.70 10.51 -13.16
C LEU A 70 -22.10 9.25 -12.51
N GLU A 71 -21.51 8.35 -13.31
CA GLU A 71 -20.86 7.14 -12.79
C GLU A 71 -19.59 7.48 -11.98
N PHE A 72 -18.81 8.50 -12.38
CA PHE A 72 -17.69 9.02 -11.58
C PHE A 72 -18.14 9.55 -10.22
N GLU A 73 -19.24 10.31 -10.18
CA GLU A 73 -19.78 10.79 -8.91
C GLU A 73 -20.30 9.66 -8.01
N ARG A 74 -20.89 8.62 -8.59
CA ARG A 74 -21.26 7.41 -7.84
C ARG A 74 -20.05 6.69 -7.28
N MET A 75 -18.99 6.53 -8.09
CA MET A 75 -17.74 5.90 -7.66
C MET A 75 -17.09 6.66 -6.48
N LYS A 76 -17.05 8.00 -6.51
CA LYS A 76 -16.52 8.81 -5.40
C LYS A 76 -17.24 8.55 -4.08
N ARG A 77 -18.51 8.17 -4.13
CA ARG A 77 -19.34 7.85 -2.96
C ARG A 77 -19.27 6.39 -2.52
N MET A 78 -18.48 5.56 -3.21
CA MET A 78 -18.29 4.16 -2.78
C MET A 78 -17.69 4.13 -1.37
N PRO A 79 -18.29 3.36 -0.45
CA PRO A 79 -17.78 3.26 0.90
C PRO A 79 -16.41 2.60 0.89
N THR A 80 -15.48 3.16 1.66
CA THR A 80 -14.21 2.48 1.94
C THR A 80 -14.45 1.28 2.84
N LEU A 81 -13.65 0.24 2.68
CA LEU A 81 -13.71 -0.95 3.54
C LEU A 81 -13.58 -0.54 5.02
N SER A 82 -14.37 -1.18 5.87
CA SER A 82 -14.31 -0.90 7.30
C SER A 82 -12.91 -1.23 7.86
N PRO A 83 -12.43 -0.48 8.88
CA PRO A 83 -11.15 -0.77 9.52
C PRO A 83 -11.06 -2.20 10.06
N LEU A 84 -12.18 -2.74 10.54
CA LEU A 84 -12.25 -4.12 11.04
C LEU A 84 -11.98 -5.15 9.93
N TYR A 85 -12.54 -4.93 8.75
CA TYR A 85 -12.30 -5.80 7.60
C TYR A 85 -10.83 -5.77 7.18
N ASN A 86 -10.21 -4.58 7.17
CA ASN A 86 -8.80 -4.43 6.87
C ASN A 86 -7.92 -5.13 7.91
N CYS A 87 -8.25 -5.05 9.20
CA CYS A 87 -7.54 -5.78 10.25
C CYS A 87 -7.68 -7.30 10.08
N ALA A 88 -8.88 -7.79 9.77
CA ALA A 88 -9.09 -9.23 9.54
C ALA A 88 -8.29 -9.74 8.32
N ALA A 89 -8.31 -8.99 7.22
CA ALA A 89 -7.53 -9.32 6.02
C ALA A 89 -6.02 -9.30 6.30
N ALA A 90 -5.52 -8.31 7.05
CA ALA A 90 -4.13 -8.22 7.46
C ALA A 90 -3.71 -9.40 8.34
N THR A 91 -4.55 -9.79 9.30
CA THR A 91 -4.32 -10.94 10.18
C THR A 91 -4.20 -12.24 9.39
N MET A 92 -5.18 -12.51 8.51
CA MET A 92 -5.15 -13.70 7.65
C MET A 92 -3.94 -13.69 6.71
N GLY A 93 -3.70 -12.57 6.05
CA GLY A 93 -2.59 -12.41 5.13
C GLY A 93 -1.24 -12.67 5.80
N ALA A 94 -1.00 -12.09 6.97
CA ALA A 94 0.23 -12.28 7.72
C ALA A 94 0.48 -13.74 8.09
N GLY A 95 -0.57 -14.45 8.57
CA GLY A 95 -0.47 -15.88 8.87
C GLY A 95 -0.18 -16.72 7.63
N CYS A 96 -0.89 -16.48 6.53
CA CYS A 96 -0.66 -17.18 5.27
C CYS A 96 0.76 -16.95 4.74
N PHE A 97 1.28 -15.72 4.83
CA PHE A 97 2.65 -15.42 4.42
C PHE A 97 3.68 -16.13 5.29
N ALA A 98 3.46 -16.22 6.61
CA ALA A 98 4.37 -16.99 7.48
C ALA A 98 4.50 -18.45 7.03
N MET A 99 3.38 -19.09 6.65
CA MET A 99 3.40 -20.45 6.08
C MET A 99 4.07 -20.50 4.70
N LEU A 100 3.77 -19.51 3.84
CA LEU A 100 4.32 -19.46 2.47
C LEU A 100 5.86 -19.40 2.49
N PHE A 101 6.44 -18.72 3.48
CA PHE A 101 7.89 -18.61 3.65
C PHE A 101 8.53 -19.85 4.35
N GLY A 102 7.75 -20.87 4.71
CA GLY A 102 8.24 -22.13 5.24
C GLY A 102 7.98 -22.34 6.73
N GLY A 103 7.23 -21.46 7.38
CA GLY A 103 6.78 -21.64 8.76
C GLY A 103 5.70 -22.72 8.89
N GLY A 104 5.59 -23.31 10.07
CA GLY A 104 4.53 -24.24 10.44
C GLY A 104 3.28 -23.54 11.00
N LEU A 105 2.38 -24.32 11.59
CA LEU A 105 1.18 -23.78 12.24
C LEU A 105 1.47 -22.82 13.40
N PRO A 106 2.49 -23.05 14.27
CA PRO A 106 2.84 -22.08 15.32
C PRO A 106 3.25 -20.72 14.74
N GLU A 107 4.10 -20.72 13.70
CA GLU A 107 4.57 -19.51 13.02
C GLU A 107 3.42 -18.78 12.33
N MET A 108 2.48 -19.52 11.73
CA MET A 108 1.26 -18.96 11.14
C MET A 108 0.44 -18.19 12.19
N LEU A 109 0.20 -18.79 13.36
CA LEU A 109 -0.60 -18.17 14.41
C LEU A 109 0.09 -16.92 14.97
N VAL A 110 1.40 -17.01 15.22
CA VAL A 110 2.18 -15.88 15.73
C VAL A 110 2.29 -14.77 14.68
N GLY A 111 2.51 -15.12 13.41
CA GLY A 111 2.51 -14.16 12.29
C GLY A 111 1.16 -13.47 12.15
N ALA A 112 0.05 -14.20 12.27
CA ALA A 112 -1.30 -13.64 12.25
C ALA A 112 -1.53 -12.65 13.40
N LEU A 113 -1.10 -12.99 14.63
CA LEU A 113 -1.15 -12.06 15.78
C LEU A 113 -0.31 -10.82 15.55
N GLY A 114 0.90 -10.98 15.01
CA GLY A 114 1.75 -9.85 14.62
C GLY A 114 1.07 -8.93 13.60
N GLY A 115 0.46 -9.49 12.55
CA GLY A 115 -0.28 -8.76 11.53
C GLY A 115 -1.52 -8.02 12.10
N LEU A 116 -2.22 -8.65 13.05
CA LEU A 116 -3.33 -8.01 13.78
C LEU A 116 -2.83 -6.79 14.56
N LEU A 117 -1.77 -6.95 15.35
CA LEU A 117 -1.21 -5.85 16.16
C LEU A 117 -0.63 -4.74 15.28
N ALA A 118 0.01 -5.08 14.16
CA ALA A 118 0.50 -4.11 13.18
C ALA A 118 -0.64 -3.29 12.59
N SER A 119 -1.72 -3.93 12.15
CA SER A 119 -2.83 -3.23 11.55
C SER A 119 -3.62 -2.42 12.58
N ALA A 120 -3.80 -2.93 13.78
CA ALA A 120 -4.45 -2.24 14.88
C ALA A 120 -3.65 -1.00 15.33
N SER A 121 -2.32 -1.12 15.51
CA SER A 121 -1.44 -0.01 15.86
C SER A 121 -1.41 1.04 14.75
N SER A 122 -1.33 0.63 13.49
CA SER A 122 -1.40 1.54 12.33
C SER A 122 -2.72 2.30 12.30
N CYS A 123 -3.85 1.64 12.56
CA CYS A 123 -5.17 2.27 12.62
C CYS A 123 -5.28 3.25 13.79
N ALA A 124 -4.80 2.88 14.98
CA ALA A 124 -4.80 3.75 16.15
C ALA A 124 -3.92 5.00 15.95
N LEU A 125 -2.70 4.82 15.49
CA LEU A 125 -1.75 5.91 15.25
C LEU A 125 -2.16 6.84 14.09
N SER A 126 -2.94 6.36 13.12
CA SER A 126 -3.45 7.19 12.03
C SER A 126 -4.37 8.31 12.53
N LYS A 127 -5.07 8.09 13.64
CA LYS A 127 -5.95 9.09 14.28
C LYS A 127 -5.17 10.23 14.95
N HIS A 128 -3.90 10.02 15.28
CA HIS A 128 -3.05 10.99 15.99
C HIS A 128 -2.12 11.77 15.06
N HIS A 129 -2.39 11.79 13.75
CA HIS A 129 -1.58 12.49 12.74
C HIS A 129 -0.09 12.11 12.73
N VAL A 130 0.25 10.91 13.20
CA VAL A 130 1.62 10.37 13.14
C VAL A 130 1.99 10.11 11.68
N SER A 131 3.20 10.50 11.27
CA SER A 131 3.64 10.26 9.89
C SER A 131 3.66 8.76 9.56
N ARG A 132 3.41 8.42 8.31
CA ARG A 132 3.36 7.03 7.82
C ARG A 132 4.62 6.25 8.21
N ILE A 133 5.80 6.86 8.04
CA ILE A 133 7.10 6.26 8.32
C ILE A 133 7.21 5.81 9.79
N PHE A 134 6.89 6.68 10.73
CA PHE A 134 6.93 6.34 12.16
C PHE A 134 5.90 5.28 12.53
N ARG A 135 4.74 5.32 11.93
CA ARG A 135 3.69 4.34 12.14
C ARG A 135 4.12 2.94 11.68
N ASP A 136 4.71 2.84 10.50
CA ASP A 136 5.19 1.57 9.94
C ASP A 136 6.34 1.01 10.79
N MET A 137 7.26 1.86 11.27
CA MET A 137 8.33 1.48 12.18
C MET A 137 7.81 0.94 13.53
N LEU A 138 6.85 1.63 14.15
CA LEU A 138 6.23 1.17 15.41
C LEU A 138 5.47 -0.14 15.22
N SER A 139 4.80 -0.31 14.08
CA SER A 139 4.13 -1.56 13.74
C SER A 139 5.12 -2.70 13.56
N ALA A 140 6.29 -2.46 12.96
CA ALA A 140 7.35 -3.45 12.83
C ALA A 140 7.95 -3.85 14.20
N ILE A 141 8.14 -2.89 15.11
CA ILE A 141 8.54 -3.18 16.50
C ILE A 141 7.50 -4.11 17.15
N ALA A 142 6.21 -3.78 17.05
CA ALA A 142 5.15 -4.57 17.64
C ALA A 142 5.10 -6.01 17.08
N CYS A 143 5.25 -6.18 15.76
CA CYS A 143 5.35 -7.49 15.12
C CYS A 143 6.53 -8.31 15.67
N THR A 144 7.70 -7.68 15.74
CA THR A 144 8.93 -8.34 16.21
C THR A 144 8.82 -8.76 17.67
N LEU A 145 8.36 -7.86 18.53
CA LEU A 145 8.15 -8.17 19.96
C LEU A 145 7.15 -9.31 20.13
N THR A 146 6.06 -9.35 19.36
CA THR A 146 5.07 -10.43 19.41
C THR A 146 5.72 -11.78 19.11
N ALA A 147 6.53 -11.87 18.07
CA ALA A 147 7.19 -13.11 17.68
C ALA A 147 8.26 -13.55 18.70
N LEU A 148 9.05 -12.61 19.21
CA LEU A 148 10.08 -12.88 20.22
C LEU A 148 9.47 -13.32 21.57
N ILE A 149 8.39 -12.67 22.02
CA ILE A 149 7.67 -13.07 23.23
C ILE A 149 7.06 -14.47 23.06
N ALA A 150 6.51 -14.76 21.88
CA ALA A 150 6.00 -16.10 21.59
C ALA A 150 7.10 -17.17 21.64
N GLN A 151 8.32 -16.86 21.22
CA GLN A 151 9.46 -17.79 21.32
C GLN A 151 9.88 -18.05 22.77
N LEU A 152 9.75 -17.09 23.68
CA LEU A 152 10.00 -17.32 25.10
C LEU A 152 9.05 -18.39 25.69
N VAL A 153 7.81 -18.46 25.17
CA VAL A 153 6.80 -19.45 25.59
C VAL A 153 6.98 -20.77 24.85
N TYR A 154 7.34 -20.71 23.57
CA TYR A 154 7.56 -21.88 22.71
C TYR A 154 8.92 -21.81 22.02
N PRO A 155 10.00 -22.32 22.65
CA PRO A 155 11.38 -22.21 22.15
C PRO A 155 11.64 -22.83 20.77
N ALA A 156 10.80 -23.77 20.33
CA ALA A 156 10.90 -24.37 19.00
C ALA A 156 10.38 -23.47 17.87
N LEU A 157 9.79 -22.31 18.20
CA LEU A 157 9.26 -21.36 17.22
C LEU A 157 10.38 -20.76 16.37
N GLN A 158 10.22 -20.81 15.06
CA GLN A 158 11.12 -20.17 14.12
C GLN A 158 10.67 -18.73 13.89
N VAL A 159 11.13 -17.82 14.73
CA VAL A 159 10.71 -16.41 14.81
C VAL A 159 10.80 -15.69 13.47
N ASN A 160 11.80 -16.02 12.66
CA ASN A 160 12.02 -15.36 11.37
C ASN A 160 10.82 -15.49 10.45
N PHE A 161 10.19 -16.65 10.36
CA PHE A 161 9.00 -16.85 9.51
C PHE A 161 7.79 -16.08 10.02
N ALA A 162 7.60 -16.04 11.35
CA ALA A 162 6.52 -15.27 11.95
C ALA A 162 6.71 -13.76 11.73
N ILE A 163 7.93 -13.24 11.91
CA ILE A 163 8.25 -11.82 11.69
C ILE A 163 8.07 -11.47 10.21
N ILE A 164 8.65 -12.25 9.29
CA ILE A 164 8.53 -11.99 7.84
C ILE A 164 7.06 -12.01 7.42
N GLY A 165 6.30 -13.00 7.86
CA GLY A 165 4.87 -13.09 7.57
C GLY A 165 4.08 -11.86 8.04
N ALA A 166 4.31 -11.42 9.28
CA ALA A 166 3.67 -10.22 9.82
C ALA A 166 4.07 -8.94 9.10
N LEU A 167 5.35 -8.79 8.75
CA LEU A 167 5.87 -7.61 8.05
C LEU A 167 5.40 -7.51 6.59
N MET A 168 5.04 -8.65 5.97
CA MET A 168 4.62 -8.67 4.56
C MET A 168 3.40 -7.79 4.31
N VAL A 169 2.53 -7.64 5.31
CA VAL A 169 1.36 -6.76 5.25
C VAL A 169 1.75 -5.26 5.19
N LEU A 170 2.91 -4.91 5.75
CA LEU A 170 3.44 -3.54 5.77
C LEU A 170 4.36 -3.25 4.58
N THR A 171 4.83 -4.29 3.90
CA THR A 171 5.80 -4.16 2.80
C THR A 171 5.19 -3.41 1.61
N PRO A 172 5.88 -2.41 1.06
CA PRO A 172 5.38 -1.56 -0.01
C PRO A 172 5.49 -2.22 -1.40
N GLY A 173 4.95 -3.46 -1.54
CA GLY A 173 5.10 -4.28 -2.76
C GLY A 173 4.52 -3.61 -4.00
N VAL A 174 3.31 -3.05 -3.91
CA VAL A 174 2.66 -2.35 -5.04
C VAL A 174 3.48 -1.14 -5.47
N ALA A 175 4.01 -0.34 -4.51
CA ALA A 175 4.83 0.82 -4.85
C ALA A 175 6.12 0.40 -5.56
N LEU A 176 6.77 -0.68 -5.10
CA LEU A 176 7.99 -1.21 -5.70
C LEU A 176 7.75 -1.70 -7.14
N THR A 177 6.73 -2.54 -7.35
CA THR A 177 6.41 -3.09 -8.67
C THR A 177 5.99 -2.03 -9.67
N MET A 178 5.19 -1.05 -9.22
CA MET A 178 4.78 0.07 -10.08
C MET A 178 5.93 1.02 -10.36
N GLY A 179 6.84 1.26 -9.41
CA GLY A 179 8.04 2.05 -9.63
C GLY A 179 8.96 1.43 -10.69
N ILE A 180 9.19 0.11 -10.62
CA ILE A 180 9.96 -0.62 -11.63
C ILE A 180 9.28 -0.54 -13.00
N ARG A 181 7.96 -0.76 -13.05
CA ARG A 181 7.18 -0.66 -14.29
C ARG A 181 7.28 0.73 -14.93
N ASP A 182 7.17 1.78 -14.12
CA ASP A 182 7.26 3.16 -14.61
C ASP A 182 8.63 3.44 -15.22
N ILE A 183 9.72 2.94 -14.61
CA ILE A 183 11.09 3.05 -15.17
C ILE A 183 11.22 2.30 -16.49
N ILE A 184 10.70 1.08 -16.58
CA ILE A 184 10.73 0.28 -17.82
C ILE A 184 9.98 1.01 -18.95
N ASN A 185 8.90 1.71 -18.61
CA ASN A 185 8.13 2.52 -19.56
C ASN A 185 8.74 3.91 -19.83
N SER A 186 9.98 4.16 -19.40
CA SER A 186 10.71 5.43 -19.55
C SER A 186 10.13 6.60 -18.75
N ASP A 187 9.21 6.36 -17.83
CA ASP A 187 8.74 7.35 -16.86
C ASP A 187 9.65 7.35 -15.61
N TYR A 188 10.87 7.80 -15.81
CA TYR A 188 11.93 7.75 -14.78
C TYR A 188 11.60 8.59 -13.55
N LEU A 189 10.92 9.73 -13.71
CA LEU A 189 10.62 10.62 -12.59
C LEU A 189 9.61 9.98 -11.63
N SER A 190 8.48 9.50 -12.13
CA SER A 190 7.47 8.82 -11.33
C SER A 190 8.01 7.52 -10.73
N GLY A 191 8.73 6.74 -11.54
CA GLY A 191 9.33 5.48 -11.11
C GLY A 191 10.35 5.65 -10.00
N THR A 192 11.28 6.61 -10.13
CA THR A 192 12.30 6.87 -9.12
C THR A 192 11.68 7.35 -7.80
N ILE A 193 10.71 8.26 -7.83
CA ILE A 193 10.03 8.74 -6.62
C ILE A 193 9.37 7.57 -5.87
N ARG A 194 8.67 6.69 -6.59
CA ARG A 194 8.02 5.50 -5.99
C ARG A 194 9.02 4.51 -5.41
N LEU A 195 10.16 4.29 -6.08
CA LEU A 195 11.20 3.41 -5.57
C LEU A 195 11.86 3.97 -4.32
N VAL A 196 12.15 5.28 -4.29
CA VAL A 196 12.71 5.93 -3.10
C VAL A 196 11.73 5.83 -1.93
N ASP A 197 10.44 6.08 -2.13
CA ASP A 197 9.41 5.92 -1.09
C ASP A 197 9.34 4.47 -0.59
N ALA A 198 9.37 3.49 -1.48
CA ALA A 198 9.38 2.07 -1.11
C ALA A 198 10.64 1.67 -0.32
N LEU A 199 11.82 2.15 -0.72
CA LEU A 199 13.08 1.90 -0.01
C LEU A 199 13.09 2.55 1.38
N LEU A 200 12.56 3.76 1.52
CA LEU A 200 12.41 4.41 2.82
C LEU A 200 11.52 3.60 3.76
N VAL A 201 10.38 3.12 3.28
CA VAL A 201 9.50 2.25 4.09
C VAL A 201 10.21 0.95 4.46
N ALA A 202 10.87 0.28 3.52
CA ALA A 202 11.62 -0.94 3.80
C ALA A 202 12.74 -0.72 4.84
N GLY A 203 13.48 0.39 4.74
CA GLY A 203 14.49 0.79 5.72
C GLY A 203 13.90 1.01 7.11
N CYS A 204 12.74 1.68 7.19
CA CYS A 204 12.04 1.88 8.47
C CYS A 204 11.53 0.58 9.10
N LEU A 205 11.06 -0.36 8.28
CA LEU A 205 10.69 -1.69 8.77
C LEU A 205 11.91 -2.44 9.33
N ALA A 206 13.06 -2.39 8.63
CA ALA A 206 14.30 -3.01 9.10
C ALA A 206 14.79 -2.41 10.41
N VAL A 207 14.75 -1.08 10.54
CA VAL A 207 15.06 -0.37 11.80
C VAL A 207 14.08 -0.78 12.90
N GLY A 208 12.79 -0.88 12.59
CA GLY A 208 11.76 -1.32 13.55
C GLY A 208 12.02 -2.73 14.07
N VAL A 209 12.38 -3.67 13.19
CA VAL A 209 12.76 -5.04 13.57
C VAL A 209 13.99 -5.04 14.50
N THR A 210 15.04 -4.32 14.10
CA THR A 210 16.28 -4.22 14.90
C THR A 210 16.01 -3.64 16.28
N LEU A 211 15.20 -2.59 16.37
CA LEU A 211 14.77 -2.00 17.64
C LEU A 211 13.97 -2.99 18.48
N GLY A 212 13.08 -3.78 17.87
CA GLY A 212 12.32 -4.83 18.56
C GLY A 212 13.22 -5.88 19.21
N TYR A 213 14.22 -6.37 18.47
CA TYR A 213 15.24 -7.28 19.01
C TYR A 213 16.05 -6.64 20.14
N THR A 214 16.52 -5.40 19.94
CA THR A 214 17.34 -4.69 20.95
C THR A 214 16.53 -4.44 22.22
N LEU A 215 15.28 -4.01 22.11
CA LEU A 215 14.43 -3.76 23.27
C LEU A 215 14.22 -5.03 24.11
N LEU A 216 13.92 -6.14 23.48
CA LEU A 216 13.70 -7.38 24.23
C LEU A 216 14.99 -7.93 24.81
N SER A 217 16.10 -7.90 24.06
CA SER A 217 17.40 -8.35 24.57
C SER A 217 17.85 -7.54 25.79
N THR A 218 17.61 -6.24 25.80
CA THR A 218 17.94 -5.38 26.94
C THR A 218 17.09 -5.70 28.19
N VAL A 219 15.83 -6.08 27.99
CA VAL A 219 14.91 -6.42 29.10
C VAL A 219 15.14 -7.83 29.62
N THR A 220 15.38 -8.79 28.75
CA THR A 220 15.50 -10.22 29.10
C THR A 220 16.93 -10.67 29.35
N GLY A 221 17.93 -9.91 28.90
CA GLY A 221 19.34 -10.31 28.94
C GLY A 221 19.68 -11.44 27.96
N VAL A 222 18.76 -11.88 27.12
CA VAL A 222 18.95 -12.94 26.13
C VAL A 222 19.43 -12.30 24.82
N VAL A 223 20.52 -12.81 24.27
CA VAL A 223 21.02 -12.44 22.94
C VAL A 223 20.39 -13.39 21.94
N TRP A 224 19.67 -12.86 20.96
CA TRP A 224 18.91 -13.60 19.93
C TRP A 224 19.71 -13.78 18.65
#